data_d4b4549823038fa99c565c20317c88c3
#
_entry.id   d4b4549823038fa99c565c20317c88c3
#
_cell.length_a   1.000
_cell.length_b   1.000
_cell.length_c   1.000
_cell.angle_alpha   90.00
_cell.angle_beta   90.00
_cell.angle_gamma   90.00
#
_symmetry.space_group_name_H-M   'P 1'
#
loop_
_entity.id
_entity.type
_entity.pdbx_description
1 polymer ?
#
loop_
_entity_poly.entity_id
_entity_poly.type
_entity_poly.pdbx_seq_one_letter_code
_entity_poly.pdbx_strand_id
1 'polypeptide(L)'
;MSNEIINRVANSVLITFDLEDLYAPGDRVKVDLSQWLDQGFVLREKEFRTAITSFDWSVYKGCYVALFCSTDAILPAWASLLITAQLNQVANQIVWGSLQDLEHQLFVKAIDELDLSFFESKPVIVKGCSEKQIPESAFVYLTQKLQPVVKSLFYGEACSSVPLFKK
;
A
#
# COMPACT_ATOMS: atom_id res chain seq x y z
N MET A 1 -39.10 18.85 -31.14
CA MET A 1 -38.24 17.68 -31.07
C MET A 1 -37.26 17.89 -29.90
N SER A 2 -37.56 17.29 -28.77
CA SER A 2 -36.68 17.38 -27.58
C SER A 2 -35.47 16.49 -27.83
N ASN A 3 -34.28 17.09 -27.99
CA ASN A 3 -33.03 16.38 -27.92
C ASN A 3 -32.81 15.97 -26.44
N GLU A 4 -33.26 14.78 -26.11
CA GLU A 4 -32.85 14.14 -24.87
C GLU A 4 -31.35 13.92 -24.95
N ILE A 5 -30.60 14.60 -24.05
CA ILE A 5 -29.17 14.39 -23.85
C ILE A 5 -29.03 13.02 -23.17
N ILE A 6 -28.89 11.97 -24.00
CA ILE A 6 -28.64 10.63 -23.51
C ILE A 6 -27.23 10.64 -22.91
N ASN A 7 -27.14 10.54 -21.58
CA ASN A 7 -25.87 10.37 -20.88
C ASN A 7 -25.30 8.97 -21.21
N ARG A 8 -24.50 8.89 -22.28
CA ARG A 8 -23.89 7.63 -22.77
C ARG A 8 -22.93 7.01 -21.76
N VAL A 9 -22.42 7.78 -20.82
CA VAL A 9 -21.51 7.29 -19.77
C VAL A 9 -22.28 6.53 -18.69
N ALA A 10 -23.48 6.99 -18.31
CA ALA A 10 -24.32 6.31 -17.32
C ALA A 10 -24.87 4.96 -17.82
N ASN A 11 -25.00 4.78 -19.15
CA ASN A 11 -25.48 3.54 -19.79
C ASN A 11 -24.35 2.68 -20.39
N SER A 12 -23.08 3.03 -20.17
CA SER A 12 -21.96 2.27 -20.70
C SER A 12 -21.61 1.10 -19.76
N VAL A 13 -21.17 -0.02 -20.35
CA VAL A 13 -20.59 -1.16 -19.64
C VAL A 13 -19.22 -0.80 -19.03
N LEU A 14 -18.77 0.45 -19.21
CA LEU A 14 -17.50 0.96 -18.71
C LEU A 14 -17.48 0.96 -17.18
N ILE A 15 -16.54 0.22 -16.61
CA ILE A 15 -16.30 0.23 -15.16
C ILE A 15 -15.30 1.34 -14.85
N THR A 16 -15.67 2.23 -13.96
CA THR A 16 -14.73 3.18 -13.35
C THR A 16 -14.26 2.57 -12.03
N PHE A 17 -12.95 2.35 -11.93
CA PHE A 17 -12.31 1.82 -10.73
C PHE A 17 -11.42 2.90 -10.12
N ASP A 18 -11.76 3.31 -8.91
CA ASP A 18 -10.99 4.30 -8.17
C ASP A 18 -9.99 3.60 -7.25
N LEU A 19 -8.69 3.83 -7.47
CA LEU A 19 -7.66 3.20 -6.68
C LEU A 19 -7.66 3.72 -5.22
N GLU A 20 -8.20 4.92 -4.97
CA GLU A 20 -8.37 5.46 -3.62
C GLU A 20 -9.31 4.62 -2.75
N ASP A 21 -10.26 3.89 -3.35
CA ASP A 21 -11.18 3.00 -2.63
C ASP A 21 -10.45 1.85 -1.92
N LEU A 22 -9.22 1.55 -2.35
CA LEU A 22 -8.37 0.53 -1.73
C LEU A 22 -7.50 1.08 -0.59
N TYR A 23 -7.56 2.38 -0.34
CA TYR A 23 -6.73 2.98 0.71
C TYR A 23 -7.13 2.46 2.09
N ALA A 24 -6.22 1.75 2.75
CA ALA A 24 -6.45 1.22 4.09
C ALA A 24 -6.46 2.36 5.13
N PRO A 25 -7.56 2.57 5.89
CA PRO A 25 -7.59 3.59 6.93
C PRO A 25 -6.71 3.22 8.12
N GLY A 26 -6.10 4.21 8.78
CA GLY A 26 -5.27 4.03 9.97
C GLY A 26 -3.96 4.81 9.89
N ASP A 27 -3.28 4.90 11.03
CA ASP A 27 -2.05 5.68 11.16
C ASP A 27 -0.85 4.94 10.56
N ARG A 28 0.01 5.70 9.85
CA ARG A 28 1.29 5.24 9.33
C ARG A 28 2.39 5.80 10.21
N VAL A 29 3.17 4.90 10.81
CA VAL A 29 4.23 5.28 11.73
C VAL A 29 5.57 4.69 11.33
N LYS A 30 6.62 5.43 11.62
CA LYS A 30 8.00 4.98 11.45
C LYS A 30 8.53 4.47 12.78
N VAL A 31 9.18 3.31 12.74
CA VAL A 31 9.92 2.78 13.90
C VAL A 31 11.37 2.64 13.50
N ASP A 32 12.22 3.47 14.08
CA ASP A 32 13.65 3.48 13.83
C ASP A 32 14.37 2.56 14.82
N LEU A 33 14.99 1.51 14.31
CA LEU A 33 15.73 0.54 15.10
C LEU A 33 16.95 1.16 15.80
N SER A 34 17.53 2.22 15.22
CA SER A 34 18.72 2.89 15.77
C SER A 34 18.53 3.42 17.18
N GLN A 35 17.30 3.71 17.59
CA GLN A 35 16.97 4.19 18.95
C GLN A 35 17.34 3.20 20.06
N TRP A 36 17.50 1.93 19.76
CA TRP A 36 17.88 0.86 20.70
C TRP A 36 19.33 0.40 20.54
N LEU A 37 20.12 1.10 19.72
CA LEU A 37 21.54 0.83 19.53
C LEU A 37 22.38 1.74 20.43
N ASP A 38 23.52 1.22 20.91
CA ASP A 38 24.50 2.04 21.59
C ASP A 38 25.04 3.11 20.65
N GLN A 39 24.88 4.37 21.05
CA GLN A 39 25.19 5.57 20.22
C GLN A 39 24.55 5.54 18.81
N GLY A 40 23.48 4.77 18.61
CA GLY A 40 22.81 4.64 17.33
C GLY A 40 23.47 3.71 16.31
N PHE A 41 24.61 3.11 16.63
CA PHE A 41 25.40 2.33 15.67
C PHE A 41 25.76 0.91 16.13
N VAL A 42 25.90 0.66 17.42
CA VAL A 42 26.39 -0.62 17.93
C VAL A 42 25.28 -1.39 18.61
N LEU A 43 24.99 -2.57 18.08
CA LEU A 43 24.04 -3.48 18.73
C LEU A 43 24.75 -4.25 19.84
N ARG A 44 24.35 -3.97 21.09
CA ARG A 44 24.75 -4.75 22.28
C ARG A 44 23.59 -5.68 22.62
N GLU A 45 23.76 -6.97 22.38
CA GLU A 45 22.65 -7.93 22.43
C GLU A 45 21.87 -7.89 23.73
N LYS A 46 22.54 -7.90 24.87
CA LYS A 46 21.88 -7.93 26.20
C LYS A 46 21.04 -6.67 26.43
N GLU A 47 21.61 -5.50 26.16
CA GLU A 47 20.97 -4.20 26.34
C GLU A 47 19.81 -4.05 25.35
N PHE A 48 20.03 -4.44 24.11
CA PHE A 48 18.99 -4.41 23.05
C PHE A 48 17.80 -5.30 23.45
N ARG A 49 18.03 -6.55 23.85
CA ARG A 49 16.95 -7.45 24.29
C ARG A 49 16.18 -6.90 25.49
N THR A 50 16.90 -6.33 26.46
CA THR A 50 16.26 -5.70 27.62
C THR A 50 15.39 -4.52 27.21
N ALA A 51 15.89 -3.63 26.35
CA ALA A 51 15.17 -2.48 25.87
C ALA A 51 13.90 -2.88 25.09
N ILE A 52 14.00 -3.85 24.18
CA ILE A 52 12.87 -4.36 23.41
C ILE A 52 11.80 -5.01 24.31
N THR A 53 12.21 -5.74 25.34
CA THR A 53 11.27 -6.40 26.27
C THR A 53 10.56 -5.39 27.18
N SER A 54 11.22 -4.30 27.55
CA SER A 54 10.66 -3.28 28.45
C SER A 54 9.93 -2.15 27.73
N PHE A 55 10.01 -2.09 26.41
CA PHE A 55 9.33 -1.05 25.62
C PHE A 55 7.81 -1.27 25.58
N ASP A 56 7.04 -0.19 25.73
CA ASP A 56 5.59 -0.24 25.61
C ASP A 56 5.15 -0.24 24.14
N TRP A 57 4.95 -1.42 23.59
CA TRP A 57 4.53 -1.61 22.20
C TRP A 57 3.07 -1.22 21.95
N SER A 58 2.26 -1.03 22.99
CA SER A 58 0.85 -0.66 22.85
C SER A 58 0.64 0.68 22.15
N VAL A 59 1.65 1.56 22.14
CA VAL A 59 1.64 2.84 21.40
C VAL A 59 1.45 2.67 19.89
N TYR A 60 1.75 1.49 19.35
CA TYR A 60 1.59 1.15 17.92
C TYR A 60 0.32 0.35 17.63
N LYS A 61 -0.59 0.27 18.59
CA LYS A 61 -1.82 -0.51 18.43
C LYS A 61 -2.65 0.00 17.24
N GLY A 62 -2.91 -0.90 16.31
CA GLY A 62 -3.72 -0.59 15.12
C GLY A 62 -3.00 0.24 14.06
N CYS A 63 -1.71 0.59 14.25
CA CYS A 63 -0.92 1.32 13.27
C CYS A 63 -0.39 0.41 12.16
N TYR A 64 -0.08 1.03 11.02
CA TYR A 64 0.75 0.46 9.96
C TYR A 64 2.18 0.95 10.16
N VAL A 65 3.14 0.04 10.24
CA VAL A 65 4.49 0.33 10.70
C VAL A 65 5.51 0.15 9.58
N ALA A 66 6.29 1.22 9.31
CA ALA A 66 7.52 1.15 8.55
C ALA A 66 8.71 1.03 9.52
N LEU A 67 9.29 -0.18 9.61
CA LEU A 67 10.45 -0.48 10.43
C LEU A 67 11.72 -0.25 9.61
N PHE A 68 12.66 0.51 10.12
CA PHE A 68 13.90 0.83 9.42
C PHE A 68 15.05 1.11 10.41
N CYS A 69 16.23 1.32 9.88
CA CYS A 69 17.36 1.84 10.65
C CYS A 69 17.89 3.09 9.95
N SER A 70 17.95 4.21 10.65
CA SER A 70 18.39 5.49 10.08
C SER A 70 19.91 5.62 10.02
N THR A 71 20.65 4.70 10.59
CA THR A 71 22.12 4.68 10.62
C THR A 71 22.68 3.51 9.82
N ASP A 72 23.95 3.62 9.40
CA ASP A 72 24.66 2.55 8.68
C ASP A 72 25.15 1.43 9.64
N ALA A 73 24.39 1.14 10.68
CA ALA A 73 24.72 0.10 11.64
C ALA A 73 24.68 -1.28 10.97
N ILE A 74 25.68 -2.11 11.26
CA ILE A 74 25.68 -3.51 10.85
C ILE A 74 24.79 -4.29 11.81
N LEU A 75 23.62 -4.68 11.34
CA LEU A 75 22.62 -5.35 12.16
C LEU A 75 22.54 -6.84 11.81
N PRO A 76 22.56 -7.74 12.80
CA PRO A 76 22.18 -9.12 12.57
C PRO A 76 20.67 -9.19 12.24
N ALA A 77 20.28 -10.09 11.34
CA ALA A 77 18.88 -10.22 10.91
C ALA A 77 17.89 -10.42 12.05
N TRP A 78 18.30 -11.10 13.15
CA TRP A 78 17.42 -11.34 14.28
C TRP A 78 16.98 -10.03 15.00
N ALA A 79 17.71 -8.93 14.85
CA ALA A 79 17.35 -7.66 15.51
C ALA A 79 16.01 -7.12 15.02
N SER A 80 15.84 -7.02 13.69
CA SER A 80 14.55 -6.62 13.09
C SER A 80 13.45 -7.64 13.35
N LEU A 81 13.78 -8.93 13.35
CA LEU A 81 12.81 -10.00 13.63
C LEU A 81 12.29 -9.96 15.07
N LEU A 82 13.15 -9.62 16.04
CA LEU A 82 12.74 -9.48 17.42
C LEU A 82 11.75 -8.32 17.62
N ILE A 83 12.02 -7.18 16.99
CA ILE A 83 11.10 -6.02 17.00
C ILE A 83 9.79 -6.38 16.29
N THR A 84 9.88 -7.04 15.14
CA THR A 84 8.71 -7.48 14.39
C THR A 84 7.81 -8.40 15.21
N ALA A 85 8.40 -9.31 16.00
CA ALA A 85 7.66 -10.22 16.87
C ALA A 85 6.86 -9.47 17.96
N GLN A 86 7.36 -8.34 18.45
CA GLN A 86 6.63 -7.49 19.39
C GLN A 86 5.53 -6.69 18.69
N LEU A 87 5.89 -6.02 17.60
CA LEU A 87 4.94 -5.21 16.82
C LEU A 87 3.77 -6.04 16.27
N ASN A 88 4.01 -7.30 15.88
CA ASN A 88 2.99 -8.18 15.32
C ASN A 88 1.84 -8.50 16.28
N GLN A 89 2.01 -8.23 17.57
CA GLN A 89 0.96 -8.40 18.57
C GLN A 89 -0.03 -7.21 18.61
N VAL A 90 0.38 -6.06 18.08
CA VAL A 90 -0.36 -4.80 18.25
C VAL A 90 -0.60 -4.04 16.95
N ALA A 91 0.33 -4.09 16.00
CA ALA A 91 0.25 -3.38 14.72
C ALA A 91 -0.61 -4.14 13.70
N ASN A 92 -1.21 -3.40 12.76
CA ASN A 92 -1.99 -3.98 11.67
C ASN A 92 -1.10 -4.63 10.58
N GLN A 93 0.01 -3.97 10.27
CA GLN A 93 1.01 -4.47 9.31
C GLN A 93 2.36 -3.83 9.58
N ILE A 94 3.42 -4.59 9.31
CA ILE A 94 4.80 -4.15 9.49
C ILE A 94 5.54 -4.41 8.19
N VAL A 95 6.30 -3.42 7.73
CA VAL A 95 7.14 -3.51 6.53
C VAL A 95 8.53 -3.02 6.89
N TRP A 96 9.56 -3.75 6.47
CA TRP A 96 10.93 -3.25 6.52
C TRP A 96 11.16 -2.29 5.35
N GLY A 97 11.40 -1.02 5.64
CA GLY A 97 11.63 0.00 4.64
C GLY A 97 11.04 1.37 5.00
N SER A 98 10.76 2.15 3.97
CA SER A 98 10.17 3.49 4.06
C SER A 98 8.64 3.44 4.21
N LEU A 99 8.03 4.61 4.44
CA LEU A 99 6.56 4.75 4.34
C LEU A 99 6.05 4.47 2.92
N GLN A 100 6.85 4.71 1.88
CA GLN A 100 6.48 4.37 0.51
C GLN A 100 6.44 2.86 0.30
N ASP A 101 7.38 2.12 0.87
CA ASP A 101 7.39 0.66 0.84
C ASP A 101 6.18 0.09 1.59
N LEU A 102 5.81 0.71 2.71
CA LEU A 102 4.62 0.36 3.47
C LEU A 102 3.35 0.58 2.63
N GLU A 103 3.17 1.76 2.03
CA GLU A 103 2.02 2.04 1.17
C GLU A 103 1.95 1.09 -0.02
N HIS A 104 3.09 0.82 -0.67
CA HIS A 104 3.15 -0.17 -1.74
C HIS A 104 2.61 -1.53 -1.29
N GLN A 105 3.07 -2.04 -0.15
CA GLN A 105 2.62 -3.35 0.38
C GLN A 105 1.14 -3.35 0.76
N LEU A 106 0.61 -2.25 1.30
CA LEU A 106 -0.81 -2.13 1.61
C LEU A 106 -1.67 -2.21 0.35
N PHE A 107 -1.29 -1.50 -0.72
CA PHE A 107 -1.99 -1.57 -2.00
C PHE A 107 -1.85 -2.93 -2.68
N VAL A 108 -0.67 -3.54 -2.66
CA VAL A 108 -0.46 -4.90 -3.20
C VAL A 108 -1.43 -5.88 -2.55
N LYS A 109 -1.51 -5.86 -1.22
CA LYS A 109 -2.44 -6.73 -0.48
C LYS A 109 -3.90 -6.48 -0.88
N ALA A 110 -4.33 -5.22 -0.90
CA ALA A 110 -5.69 -4.87 -1.26
C ALA A 110 -6.03 -5.24 -2.72
N ILE A 111 -5.09 -5.06 -3.66
CA ILE A 111 -5.26 -5.45 -5.06
C ILE A 111 -5.32 -6.97 -5.22
N ASP A 112 -4.55 -7.73 -4.43
CA ASP A 112 -4.59 -9.20 -4.46
C ASP A 112 -5.90 -9.77 -3.92
N GLU A 113 -6.60 -9.03 -3.06
CA GLU A 113 -7.92 -9.39 -2.52
C GLU A 113 -9.09 -9.04 -3.46
N LEU A 114 -8.83 -8.34 -4.60
CA LEU A 114 -9.87 -8.00 -5.56
C LEU A 114 -10.44 -9.25 -6.27
N ASP A 115 -11.75 -9.28 -6.40
CA ASP A 115 -12.41 -10.23 -7.29
C ASP A 115 -12.28 -9.75 -8.75
N LEU A 116 -11.29 -10.29 -9.46
CA LEU A 116 -11.01 -9.94 -10.84
C LEU A 116 -12.09 -10.42 -11.81
N SER A 117 -12.95 -11.37 -11.43
CA SER A 117 -14.05 -11.83 -12.29
C SER A 117 -15.05 -10.73 -12.59
N PHE A 118 -15.18 -9.76 -11.70
CA PHE A 118 -16.03 -8.58 -11.92
C PHE A 118 -15.61 -7.75 -13.14
N PHE A 119 -14.32 -7.75 -13.49
CA PHE A 119 -13.73 -6.97 -14.58
C PHE A 119 -13.62 -7.76 -15.89
N GLU A 120 -13.92 -9.05 -15.88
CA GLU A 120 -13.68 -9.94 -17.00
C GLU A 120 -14.40 -9.47 -18.27
N SER A 121 -13.61 -9.36 -19.36
CA SER A 121 -14.09 -8.95 -20.70
C SER A 121 -14.79 -7.59 -20.75
N LYS A 122 -14.60 -6.73 -19.76
CA LYS A 122 -15.18 -5.39 -19.69
C LYS A 122 -14.16 -4.29 -19.95
N PRO A 123 -14.59 -3.12 -20.47
CA PRO A 123 -13.74 -1.94 -20.51
C PRO A 123 -13.64 -1.35 -19.09
N VAL A 124 -12.41 -1.05 -18.66
CA VAL A 124 -12.13 -0.50 -17.33
C VAL A 124 -11.34 0.79 -17.46
N ILE A 125 -11.74 1.80 -16.70
CA ILE A 125 -10.99 3.04 -16.51
C ILE A 125 -10.50 3.08 -15.06
N VAL A 126 -9.19 3.20 -14.88
CA VAL A 126 -8.56 3.37 -13.57
C VAL A 126 -8.34 4.84 -13.32
N LYS A 127 -8.84 5.31 -12.19
CA LYS A 127 -8.55 6.64 -11.69
C LYS A 127 -7.97 6.56 -10.28
N GLY A 128 -7.43 7.64 -9.81
CA GLY A 128 -6.90 7.77 -8.48
C GLY A 128 -5.95 8.92 -8.49
N CYS A 129 -6.19 9.92 -7.67
CA CYS A 129 -5.21 10.98 -7.43
C CYS A 129 -5.80 12.30 -6.94
N SER A 130 -6.83 12.34 -6.14
CA SER A 130 -7.27 13.64 -5.68
C SER A 130 -6.96 13.91 -4.21
N GLU A 131 -7.16 12.94 -3.33
CA GLU A 131 -7.05 13.18 -1.88
C GLU A 131 -5.99 12.31 -1.19
N LYS A 132 -5.72 11.11 -1.71
CA LYS A 132 -4.78 10.16 -1.11
C LYS A 132 -3.48 10.07 -1.93
N GLN A 133 -2.37 9.96 -1.23
CA GLN A 133 -1.09 9.68 -1.88
C GLN A 133 -1.00 8.19 -2.25
N ILE A 134 -1.33 7.90 -3.51
CA ILE A 134 -1.23 6.55 -4.06
C ILE A 134 0.14 6.41 -4.71
N PRO A 135 0.96 5.42 -4.33
CA PRO A 135 2.26 5.21 -4.97
C PRO A 135 2.09 4.75 -6.43
N GLU A 136 2.94 5.23 -7.33
CA GLU A 136 2.91 4.80 -8.75
C GLU A 136 3.01 3.28 -8.91
N SER A 137 3.74 2.62 -8.02
CA SER A 137 3.86 1.17 -7.99
C SER A 137 2.52 0.45 -7.82
N ALA A 138 1.53 1.07 -7.16
CA ALA A 138 0.18 0.50 -7.04
C ALA A 138 -0.56 0.51 -8.38
N PHE A 139 -0.44 1.59 -9.17
CA PHE A 139 -1.00 1.65 -10.53
C PHE A 139 -0.35 0.62 -11.45
N VAL A 140 0.98 0.47 -11.37
CA VAL A 140 1.71 -0.54 -12.14
C VAL A 140 1.23 -1.93 -11.77
N TYR A 141 1.12 -2.24 -10.49
CA TYR A 141 0.67 -3.54 -10.02
C TYR A 141 -0.78 -3.84 -10.42
N LEU A 142 -1.68 -2.89 -10.24
CA LEU A 142 -3.08 -3.03 -10.67
C LEU A 142 -3.19 -3.26 -12.18
N THR A 143 -2.40 -2.53 -12.98
CA THR A 143 -2.37 -2.72 -14.44
C THR A 143 -1.96 -4.15 -14.80
N GLN A 144 -0.94 -4.70 -14.16
CA GLN A 144 -0.51 -6.10 -14.38
C GLN A 144 -1.62 -7.11 -14.06
N LYS A 145 -2.41 -6.85 -13.01
CA LYS A 145 -3.51 -7.72 -12.60
C LYS A 145 -4.72 -7.61 -13.53
N LEU A 146 -5.08 -6.40 -13.97
CA LEU A 146 -6.28 -6.16 -14.78
C LEU A 146 -6.09 -6.50 -16.25
N GLN A 147 -4.92 -6.21 -16.84
CA GLN A 147 -4.67 -6.37 -18.27
C GLN A 147 -5.04 -7.75 -18.83
N PRO A 148 -4.74 -8.89 -18.17
CA PRO A 148 -5.09 -10.22 -18.67
C PRO A 148 -6.59 -10.46 -18.77
N VAL A 149 -7.40 -9.83 -17.90
CA VAL A 149 -8.82 -10.14 -17.72
C VAL A 149 -9.76 -9.15 -18.44
N VAL A 150 -9.37 -7.88 -18.55
CA VAL A 150 -10.22 -6.83 -19.12
C VAL A 150 -10.27 -6.86 -20.64
N LYS A 151 -11.33 -6.27 -21.24
CA LYS A 151 -11.41 -6.02 -22.68
C LYS A 151 -10.53 -4.86 -23.12
N SER A 152 -10.52 -3.79 -22.34
CA SER A 152 -9.68 -2.61 -22.55
C SER A 152 -9.44 -1.89 -21.24
N LEU A 153 -8.29 -1.22 -21.14
CA LEU A 153 -7.86 -0.49 -19.95
C LEU A 153 -7.52 0.95 -20.31
N PHE A 154 -8.01 1.86 -19.50
CA PHE A 154 -7.79 3.30 -19.63
C PHE A 154 -7.35 3.87 -18.29
N TYR A 155 -6.71 5.04 -18.32
CA TYR A 155 -6.36 5.82 -17.14
C TYR A 155 -6.92 7.23 -17.22
N GLY A 156 -7.45 7.74 -16.13
CA GLY A 156 -7.97 9.10 -15.99
C GLY A 156 -9.48 9.14 -15.76
N GLU A 157 -10.11 10.25 -16.14
CA GLU A 157 -11.55 10.42 -16.03
C GLU A 157 -12.27 10.00 -17.33
N ALA A 158 -13.53 9.58 -17.21
CA ALA A 158 -14.31 9.10 -18.35
C ALA A 158 -14.42 10.10 -19.52
N CYS A 159 -14.34 11.41 -19.22
CA CYS A 159 -14.35 12.49 -20.23
C CYS A 159 -12.96 12.81 -20.79
N SER A 160 -11.88 12.35 -20.15
CA SER A 160 -10.49 12.66 -20.51
C SER A 160 -9.57 11.50 -20.12
N SER A 161 -9.77 10.36 -20.77
CA SER A 161 -9.00 9.16 -20.46
C SER A 161 -7.90 8.88 -21.47
N VAL A 162 -6.79 8.32 -20.99
CA VAL A 162 -5.67 7.83 -21.79
C VAL A 162 -5.84 6.32 -21.99
N PRO A 163 -5.92 5.82 -23.24
CA PRO A 163 -5.97 4.39 -23.48
C PRO A 163 -4.61 3.75 -23.18
N LEU A 164 -4.63 2.67 -22.39
CA LEU A 164 -3.45 1.91 -22.00
C LEU A 164 -3.37 0.58 -22.76
N PHE A 165 -4.52 -0.10 -22.93
CA PHE A 165 -4.59 -1.43 -23.50
C PHE A 165 -5.96 -1.70 -24.14
N LYS A 166 -5.98 -2.47 -25.23
CA LYS A 166 -7.18 -3.00 -25.88
C LYS A 166 -6.87 -4.38 -26.48
N LYS A 167 -7.70 -5.37 -26.17
CA LYS A 167 -7.74 -6.67 -26.87
C LYS A 167 -8.29 -6.53 -28.29
#